data_77743e77f10d8416fdcf386e365c0486
#
_entry.id   77743e77f10d8416fdcf386e365c0486
#
_cell.length_a   1.000
_cell.length_b   1.000
_cell.length_c   1.000
_cell.angle_alpha   90.00
_cell.angle_beta   90.00
_cell.angle_gamma   90.00
#
_symmetry.space_group_name_H-M   'P 1'
#
loop_
_entity.id
_entity.type
_entity.pdbx_description
1 polymer ?
#
loop_
_entity_poly.entity_id
_entity_poly.type
_entity_poly.pdbx_seq_one_letter_code
_entity_poly.pdbx_strand_id
1 'polypeptide(L)' 'MSAVASQTPRSARLGLRATQEQEVVLRRAAEVAHKSLTDFILDSACLAAEQTLLDQRLFMVSGAQYQAFMDLLDQPEQ' A
#
# COMPACT_ATOMS: atom_id res chain seq x y z
N MET A 1 15.00 -4.44 -11.22
CA MET A 1 14.97 -4.40 -10.51
C MET A 1 14.26 -5.00 -9.56
N SER A 2 13.21 -5.26 -9.69
CA SER A 2 12.55 -5.99 -8.73
C SER A 2 13.24 -7.26 -8.37
N ALA A 3 14.04 -7.72 -9.19
CA ALA A 3 14.80 -8.91 -8.88
C ALA A 3 15.60 -8.72 -7.61
N VAL A 4 16.11 -7.53 -7.44
CA VAL A 4 16.88 -7.24 -6.24
C VAL A 4 16.00 -7.35 -5.00
N ALA A 5 14.82 -6.77 -5.08
CA ALA A 5 13.91 -6.82 -3.94
C ALA A 5 13.49 -8.23 -3.64
N SER A 6 13.28 -9.03 -4.66
CA SER A 6 12.80 -10.37 -4.43
C SER A 6 13.89 -11.25 -3.84
N GLN A 7 15.14 -10.87 -3.94
CA GLN A 7 16.20 -11.63 -3.35
C GLN A 7 16.43 -11.30 -1.89
N THR A 8 15.84 -10.23 -1.43
CA THR A 8 15.97 -9.84 -0.03
C THR A 8 15.09 -10.73 0.83
N PRO A 9 15.63 -11.35 1.85
CA PRO A 9 14.81 -12.20 2.69
C PRO A 9 13.78 -11.38 3.45
N ARG A 10 12.64 -11.99 3.65
CA ARG A 10 11.57 -11.35 4.41
C ARG A 10 11.80 -11.60 5.88
N SER A 11 12.32 -10.60 6.55
CA SER A 11 12.65 -10.75 7.95
C SER A 11 11.68 -10.04 8.88
N ALA A 12 10.83 -9.18 8.35
CA ALA A 12 9.86 -8.47 9.17
C ALA A 12 8.53 -9.20 9.14
N ARG A 13 7.81 -9.11 10.25
CA ARG A 13 6.50 -9.71 10.34
C ARG A 13 5.43 -8.67 10.42
N LEU A 14 4.37 -8.87 9.67
CA LEU A 14 3.22 -8.00 9.71
C LEU A 14 2.00 -8.82 10.08
N GLY A 15 1.21 -8.29 11.01
CA GLY A 15 0.00 -8.97 11.40
C GLY A 15 -1.19 -8.35 10.74
N LEU A 16 -2.07 -9.20 10.23
CA LEU A 16 -3.29 -8.74 9.59
C LEU A 16 -4.46 -9.50 10.14
N ARG A 17 -5.58 -8.78 10.26
CA ARG A 17 -6.83 -9.42 10.58
C ARG A 17 -7.85 -9.03 9.53
N ALA A 18 -8.61 -10.01 9.11
CA ALA A 18 -9.61 -9.78 8.08
C ALA A 18 -10.89 -10.46 8.47
N THR A 19 -12.00 -9.91 8.03
CA THR A 19 -13.26 -10.59 8.18
C THR A 19 -13.29 -11.79 7.25
N GLN A 20 -14.24 -12.67 7.50
CA GLN A 20 -14.37 -13.83 6.65
C GLN A 20 -14.65 -13.44 5.22
N GLU A 21 -15.45 -12.41 5.03
CA GLU A 21 -15.77 -11.94 3.69
C GLU A 21 -14.53 -11.39 3.00
N GLN A 22 -13.74 -10.65 3.75
CA GLN A 22 -12.52 -10.10 3.17
C GLN A 22 -11.55 -11.21 2.80
N GLU A 23 -11.47 -12.21 3.64
CA GLU A 23 -10.55 -13.31 3.34
C GLU A 23 -10.96 -14.05 2.08
N VAL A 24 -12.24 -14.27 1.89
CA VAL A 24 -12.72 -14.96 0.71
C VAL A 24 -12.37 -14.17 -0.55
N VAL A 25 -12.58 -12.86 -0.50
CA VAL A 25 -12.29 -12.01 -1.64
C VAL A 25 -10.79 -12.02 -1.96
N LEU A 26 -9.98 -11.93 -0.92
CA LEU A 26 -8.54 -11.90 -1.12
C LEU A 26 -8.02 -13.22 -1.68
N ARG A 27 -8.52 -14.32 -1.18
CA ARG A 27 -8.08 -15.60 -1.69
C ARG A 27 -8.47 -15.78 -3.14
N ARG A 28 -9.68 -15.35 -3.47
CA ARG A 28 -10.14 -15.48 -4.83
C ARG A 28 -9.29 -14.65 -5.77
N ALA A 29 -8.98 -13.42 -5.35
CA ALA A 29 -8.16 -12.55 -6.17
C ALA A 29 -6.75 -13.11 -6.34
N ALA A 30 -6.22 -13.69 -5.30
CA ALA A 30 -4.88 -14.29 -5.39
C ALA A 30 -4.87 -15.43 -6.39
N GLU A 31 -5.92 -16.23 -6.39
CA GLU A 31 -6.02 -17.32 -7.36
C GLU A 31 -6.06 -16.80 -8.79
N VAL A 32 -6.86 -15.79 -9.02
CA VAL A 32 -6.96 -15.21 -10.35
C VAL A 32 -5.63 -14.62 -10.78
N ALA A 33 -4.90 -14.04 -9.85
CA ALA A 33 -3.60 -13.45 -10.14
C ALA A 33 -2.48 -14.48 -10.17
N HIS A 34 -2.77 -15.73 -9.86
CA HIS A 34 -1.77 -16.80 -9.84
C HIS A 34 -0.68 -16.52 -8.82
N LYS A 35 -1.07 -16.06 -7.65
CA LYS A 35 -0.14 -15.76 -6.58
C LYS A 35 -0.61 -16.42 -5.30
N SER A 36 0.31 -16.61 -4.37
CA SER A 36 -0.09 -17.01 -3.05
C SER A 36 -0.84 -15.87 -2.38
N LEU A 37 -1.59 -16.19 -1.35
CA LEU A 37 -2.34 -15.17 -0.63
C LEU A 37 -1.40 -14.12 -0.07
N THR A 38 -0.31 -14.55 0.54
CA THR A 38 0.65 -13.62 1.11
C THR A 38 1.26 -12.72 0.04
N ASP A 39 1.68 -13.32 -1.07
CA ASP A 39 2.28 -12.53 -2.13
C ASP A 39 1.29 -11.53 -2.71
N PHE A 40 0.06 -11.97 -2.89
CA PHE A 40 -0.94 -11.07 -3.42
C PHE A 40 -1.16 -9.88 -2.51
N ILE A 41 -1.28 -10.13 -1.22
CA ILE A 41 -1.52 -9.07 -0.26
C ILE A 41 -0.34 -8.11 -0.20
N LEU A 42 0.87 -8.64 -0.15
CA LEU A 42 2.05 -7.79 -0.08
C LEU A 42 2.23 -6.97 -1.34
N ASP A 43 2.05 -7.57 -2.49
CA ASP A 43 2.19 -6.85 -3.74
C ASP A 43 1.17 -5.73 -3.83
N SER A 44 -0.06 -6.02 -3.46
CA SER A 44 -1.12 -5.01 -3.53
C SER A 44 -0.87 -3.89 -2.54
N ALA A 45 -0.46 -4.23 -1.34
CA ALA A 45 -0.21 -3.21 -0.33
C ALA A 45 0.98 -2.34 -0.71
N CYS A 46 2.02 -2.94 -1.25
CA CYS A 46 3.20 -2.18 -1.66
C CYS A 46 2.86 -1.24 -2.81
N LEU A 47 2.06 -1.72 -3.75
CA LEU A 47 1.66 -0.88 -4.86
C LEU A 47 0.85 0.31 -4.36
N ALA A 48 -0.08 0.06 -3.47
CA ALA A 48 -0.89 1.14 -2.91
C ALA A 48 -0.03 2.12 -2.13
N ALA A 49 0.94 1.60 -1.39
CA ALA A 49 1.83 2.45 -0.61
C ALA A 49 2.68 3.33 -1.52
N GLU A 50 3.18 2.75 -2.59
CA GLU A 50 3.97 3.52 -3.54
C GLU A 50 3.18 4.65 -4.15
N GLN A 51 1.94 4.37 -4.50
CA GLN A 51 1.09 5.40 -5.08
C GLN A 51 0.79 6.49 -4.08
N THR A 52 0.57 6.11 -2.84
CA THR A 52 0.32 7.09 -1.81
C THR A 52 1.51 8.00 -1.61
N LEU A 53 2.70 7.43 -1.60
CA LEU A 53 3.91 8.21 -1.44
C LEU A 53 4.16 9.12 -2.64
N LEU A 54 3.84 8.63 -3.82
CA LEU A 54 3.98 9.44 -5.03
C LEU A 54 3.06 10.63 -4.99
N ASP A 55 1.83 10.43 -4.59
CA ASP A 55 0.89 11.52 -4.48
C ASP A 55 1.38 12.58 -3.52
N GLN A 56 1.97 12.16 -2.43
CA GLN A 56 2.50 13.09 -1.48
C GLN A 56 3.64 13.91 -2.07
N ARG A 57 4.48 13.26 -2.85
CA ARG A 57 5.57 13.97 -3.50
C ARG A 57 5.06 15.02 -4.45
N LEU A 58 4.00 14.71 -5.17
CA LEU A 58 3.43 15.67 -6.09
C LEU A 58 2.95 16.91 -5.37
N PHE A 59 2.32 16.72 -4.23
CA PHE A 59 1.87 17.85 -3.45
C PHE A 59 3.04 18.67 -2.93
N MET A 60 4.09 18.02 -2.53
CA MET A 60 5.25 18.71 -2.04
C MET A 60 5.86 19.57 -3.14
N VAL A 61 5.88 19.06 -4.35
CA VAL A 61 6.41 19.81 -5.47
C VAL A 61 5.53 21.01 -5.76
N SER A 62 4.25 20.91 -5.51
CA SER A 62 3.33 21.99 -5.76
C SER A 62 3.53 23.18 -4.83
N GLY A 63 4.20 23.00 -3.74
CA GLY A 63 4.49 24.14 -2.87
C GLY A 63 3.27 24.64 -2.14
N ALA A 64 2.80 25.82 -2.56
CA ALA A 64 1.68 26.45 -1.86
C ALA A 64 0.45 25.56 -1.82
N GLN A 65 0.22 24.86 -2.89
CA GLN A 65 -0.92 23.97 -2.94
C GLN A 65 -0.78 22.84 -1.92
N TYR A 66 0.41 22.34 -1.82
CA TYR A 66 0.69 21.30 -0.86
C TYR A 66 0.42 21.78 0.56
N GLN A 67 0.84 22.98 0.84
CA GLN A 67 0.67 23.55 2.15
C GLN A 67 -0.80 23.71 2.49
N ALA A 68 -1.55 24.25 1.56
CA ALA A 68 -2.98 24.42 1.78
C ALA A 68 -3.69 23.09 1.96
N PHE A 69 -3.28 22.11 1.17
CA PHE A 69 -3.88 20.81 1.23
C PHE A 69 -3.62 20.15 2.58
N MET A 70 -2.40 20.25 3.04
CA MET A 70 -2.04 19.65 4.31
C MET A 70 -2.76 20.32 5.47
N ASP A 71 -2.93 21.63 5.39
CA ASP A 71 -3.66 22.32 6.41
C ASP A 71 -5.08 21.82 6.53
N LEU A 72 -5.70 21.59 5.39
CA LEU A 72 -7.05 21.09 5.39
C LEU A 72 -7.14 19.68 5.97
N LEU A 73 -6.20 18.87 5.63
CA LEU A 73 -6.20 17.49 6.09
C LEU A 73 -5.91 17.38 7.57
N ASP A 74 -5.04 18.20 8.04
CA ASP A 74 -4.62 18.10 9.42
C ASP A 74 -5.67 18.54 10.39
N GLN A 75 -6.41 19.54 10.04
CA GLN A 75 -7.36 20.10 10.96
C GLN A 75 -8.44 19.15 11.41
N PRO A 76 -9.17 18.56 10.54
CA PRO A 76 -10.30 17.75 10.97
C PRO A 76 -9.90 16.50 11.66
N GLU A 77 -8.77 16.02 11.32
CA GLU A 77 -8.37 14.78 11.87
C GLU A 77 -7.75 14.92 13.21
N GLN A 78 -7.24 16.04 13.52
CA GLN A 78 -6.60 16.29 14.78
C GLN A 78 -7.57 16.71 15.80
#